data_3610c817703b3b6c81115eabac62ee49
#
_entry.id   3610c817703b3b6c81115eabac62ee49
#
_cell.length_a   1.000
_cell.length_b   1.000
_cell.length_c   1.000
_cell.angle_alpha   90.00
_cell.angle_beta   90.00
_cell.angle_gamma   90.00
#
_symmetry.space_group_name_H-M   'P 1'
#
loop_
_entity.id
_entity.type
_entity.pdbx_description
1 polymer ?
#
loop_
_entity_poly.entity_id
_entity_poly.type
_entity_poly.pdbx_seq_one_letter_code
_entity_poly.pdbx_strand_id
1 'polypeptide(L)'
;MASYAIDVDSAATVAAGLKFAQERNVRLSIKNTGHDYIGRSNGRGSLALWMHNLNDMSFFNYSSPGYTGPAAKAGAGIQFFDIYREAANHGVRVLGGYCPSVGMVGGYVQSGGHGPLAASYGMAADNTLEFEAVTVDGRHLIASPTQNPDLYWALSDEGAGTYAVVLSTTIKAHVDDSTAGAFFSLLNTNPDKY
;
A
#
# COMPACT_ATOMS: atom_id res chain seq x y z
N MET A 1 -0.40 14.56 -16.70
CA MET A 1 -1.48 13.78 -16.07
C MET A 1 -1.96 12.72 -17.05
N ALA A 2 -2.46 11.58 -16.55
CA ALA A 2 -3.15 10.61 -17.37
C ALA A 2 -4.33 11.28 -18.10
N SER A 3 -4.58 10.87 -19.35
CA SER A 3 -5.65 11.49 -20.15
C SER A 3 -7.03 10.96 -19.79
N TYR A 4 -7.09 9.69 -19.36
CA TYR A 4 -8.29 8.98 -18.93
C TYR A 4 -8.01 8.14 -17.73
N ALA A 5 -9.03 7.87 -16.92
CA ALA A 5 -8.96 6.96 -15.78
C ALA A 5 -10.15 5.99 -15.80
N ILE A 6 -9.87 4.75 -15.45
CA ILE A 6 -10.88 3.75 -15.11
C ILE A 6 -11.09 3.82 -13.60
N ASP A 7 -12.30 4.04 -13.16
CA ASP A 7 -12.69 3.94 -11.77
C ASP A 7 -12.76 2.45 -11.40
N VAL A 8 -11.83 2.01 -10.55
CA VAL A 8 -11.67 0.61 -10.21
C VAL A 8 -12.54 0.30 -8.99
N ASP A 9 -13.43 -0.66 -9.15
CA ASP A 9 -14.34 -1.17 -8.12
C ASP A 9 -14.13 -2.66 -7.79
N SER A 10 -13.37 -3.38 -8.62
CA SER A 10 -13.21 -4.82 -8.51
C SER A 10 -11.97 -5.37 -9.25
N ALA A 11 -11.61 -6.61 -8.94
CA ALA A 11 -10.60 -7.36 -9.69
C ALA A 11 -10.96 -7.48 -11.19
N ALA A 12 -12.26 -7.64 -11.49
CA ALA A 12 -12.72 -7.75 -12.86
C ALA A 12 -12.50 -6.46 -13.65
N THR A 13 -12.72 -5.30 -13.04
CA THR A 13 -12.46 -3.99 -13.64
C THR A 13 -10.96 -3.80 -13.93
N VAL A 14 -10.09 -4.23 -13.00
CA VAL A 14 -8.63 -4.21 -13.21
C VAL A 14 -8.25 -5.12 -14.39
N ALA A 15 -8.72 -6.37 -14.40
CA ALA A 15 -8.41 -7.32 -15.47
C ALA A 15 -8.86 -6.81 -16.84
N ALA A 16 -10.06 -6.21 -16.92
CA ALA A 16 -10.58 -5.59 -18.15
C ALA A 16 -9.70 -4.41 -18.60
N GLY A 17 -9.27 -3.54 -17.66
CA GLY A 17 -8.39 -2.41 -17.95
C GLY A 17 -7.01 -2.85 -18.44
N LEU A 18 -6.41 -3.87 -17.82
CA LEU A 18 -5.14 -4.47 -18.25
C LEU A 18 -5.26 -5.05 -19.67
N LYS A 19 -6.29 -5.85 -19.93
CA LYS A 19 -6.56 -6.41 -21.24
C LYS A 19 -6.73 -5.34 -22.32
N PHE A 20 -7.54 -4.31 -22.04
CA PHE A 20 -7.74 -3.19 -22.96
C PHE A 20 -6.43 -2.48 -23.28
N ALA A 21 -5.61 -2.18 -22.25
CA ALA A 21 -4.34 -1.49 -22.43
C ALA A 21 -3.38 -2.32 -23.30
N GLN A 22 -3.33 -3.63 -23.10
CA GLN A 22 -2.51 -4.56 -23.85
C GLN A 22 -2.97 -4.65 -25.32
N GLU A 23 -4.27 -4.87 -25.56
CA GLU A 23 -4.83 -5.01 -26.92
C GLU A 23 -4.70 -3.72 -27.76
N ARG A 24 -4.71 -2.57 -27.11
CA ARG A 24 -4.64 -1.25 -27.75
C ARG A 24 -3.25 -0.63 -27.72
N ASN A 25 -2.27 -1.32 -27.15
CA ASN A 25 -0.91 -0.80 -26.94
C ASN A 25 -0.91 0.57 -26.24
N VAL A 26 -1.75 0.71 -25.19
CA VAL A 26 -1.89 1.93 -24.42
C VAL A 26 -1.03 1.84 -23.16
N ARG A 27 -0.26 2.91 -22.88
CA ARG A 27 0.49 2.99 -21.63
C ARG A 27 -0.48 3.01 -20.44
N LEU A 28 -0.24 2.16 -19.47
CA LEU A 28 -1.02 2.09 -18.23
C LEU A 28 -0.28 2.80 -17.09
N SER A 29 -1.01 3.40 -16.18
CA SER A 29 -0.54 3.83 -14.87
C SER A 29 -1.50 3.36 -13.78
N ILE A 30 -0.99 3.11 -12.59
CA ILE A 30 -1.81 2.72 -11.43
C ILE A 30 -1.76 3.88 -10.45
N LYS A 31 -2.92 4.39 -10.06
CA LYS A 31 -3.04 5.54 -9.16
C LYS A 31 -3.91 5.22 -7.97
N ASN A 32 -3.33 5.27 -6.78
CA ASN A 32 -4.08 5.29 -5.52
C ASN A 32 -4.42 6.75 -5.16
N THR A 33 -3.50 7.46 -4.52
CA THR A 33 -3.66 8.85 -4.09
C THR A 33 -2.86 9.85 -4.90
N GLY A 34 -1.82 9.41 -5.61
CA GLY A 34 -0.97 10.26 -6.45
C GLY A 34 0.27 10.82 -5.77
N HIS A 35 0.66 10.28 -4.61
CA HIS A 35 1.82 10.72 -3.85
C HIS A 35 3.19 10.32 -4.43
N ASP A 36 3.26 9.57 -5.52
CA ASP A 36 4.53 9.22 -6.14
C ASP A 36 5.29 10.47 -6.59
N TYR A 37 6.49 10.70 -6.03
CA TYR A 37 7.27 11.92 -6.23
C TYR A 37 7.78 12.11 -7.66
N ILE A 38 7.98 11.03 -8.39
CA ILE A 38 8.44 11.08 -9.79
C ILE A 38 7.31 10.95 -10.81
N GLY A 39 6.05 10.94 -10.34
CA GLY A 39 4.86 11.03 -11.18
C GLY A 39 4.48 9.75 -11.94
N ARG A 40 4.98 8.57 -11.54
CA ARG A 40 4.68 7.29 -12.20
C ARG A 40 3.19 6.94 -12.16
N SER A 41 2.49 7.32 -11.09
CA SER A 41 1.04 7.10 -10.95
C SER A 41 0.19 7.99 -11.85
N ASN A 42 0.80 8.88 -12.65
CA ASN A 42 0.07 9.92 -13.38
C ASN A 42 0.72 10.28 -14.72
N GLY A 43 1.24 9.28 -15.42
CA GLY A 43 1.99 9.43 -16.66
C GLY A 43 1.18 10.12 -17.77
N ARG A 44 1.77 11.12 -18.42
CA ARG A 44 1.13 11.79 -19.57
C ARG A 44 0.85 10.79 -20.69
N GLY A 45 -0.36 10.82 -21.23
CA GLY A 45 -0.79 9.94 -22.32
C GLY A 45 -1.05 8.50 -21.88
N SER A 46 -1.12 8.23 -20.58
CA SER A 46 -1.53 6.92 -20.05
C SER A 46 -3.03 6.85 -19.80
N LEU A 47 -3.51 5.63 -19.73
CA LEU A 47 -4.77 5.25 -19.10
C LEU A 47 -4.46 4.91 -17.62
N ALA A 48 -5.13 5.55 -16.68
CA ALA A 48 -4.93 5.25 -15.26
C ALA A 48 -5.96 4.23 -14.77
N LEU A 49 -5.51 3.23 -14.01
CA LEU A 49 -6.36 2.49 -13.09
C LEU A 49 -6.43 3.29 -11.79
N TRP A 50 -7.59 3.86 -11.50
CA TRP A 50 -7.77 4.68 -10.31
C TRP A 50 -8.36 3.85 -9.18
N MET A 51 -7.51 3.53 -8.21
CA MET A 51 -7.76 2.55 -7.15
C MET A 51 -8.42 3.17 -5.91
N HIS A 52 -8.70 4.47 -5.92
CA HIS A 52 -9.08 5.24 -4.72
C HIS A 52 -10.38 4.76 -4.08
N ASN A 53 -11.30 4.22 -4.87
CA ASN A 53 -12.61 3.77 -4.38
C ASN A 53 -12.61 2.34 -3.81
N LEU A 54 -11.47 1.63 -3.86
CA LEU A 54 -11.27 0.40 -3.10
C LEU A 54 -10.93 0.75 -1.64
N ASN A 55 -11.91 1.24 -0.89
CA ASN A 55 -11.71 1.84 0.43
C ASN A 55 -12.34 1.02 1.57
N ASP A 56 -12.65 -0.24 1.35
CA ASP A 56 -13.07 -1.15 2.40
C ASP A 56 -11.93 -1.47 3.35
N MET A 57 -12.24 -1.57 4.65
CA MET A 57 -11.30 -2.04 5.67
C MET A 57 -12.00 -2.91 6.70
N SER A 58 -11.25 -3.81 7.32
CA SER A 58 -11.74 -4.68 8.39
C SER A 58 -10.62 -5.04 9.37
N PHE A 59 -10.99 -5.21 10.64
CA PHE A 59 -10.09 -5.63 11.71
C PHE A 59 -10.55 -6.98 12.26
N PHE A 60 -9.62 -7.93 12.41
CA PHE A 60 -9.93 -9.29 12.82
C PHE A 60 -8.71 -9.99 13.42
N ASN A 61 -8.91 -11.17 13.99
CA ASN A 61 -7.81 -12.05 14.39
C ASN A 61 -7.40 -12.91 13.20
N TYR A 62 -6.16 -12.74 12.76
CA TYR A 62 -5.55 -13.52 11.69
C TYR A 62 -4.84 -14.74 12.26
N SER A 63 -4.82 -15.86 11.52
CA SER A 63 -4.08 -17.06 11.90
C SER A 63 -3.44 -17.72 10.68
N SER A 64 -2.12 -17.87 10.72
CA SER A 64 -1.31 -18.59 9.73
C SER A 64 -0.12 -19.25 10.42
N PRO A 65 0.65 -20.10 9.73
CA PRO A 65 1.86 -20.72 10.32
C PRO A 65 2.89 -19.71 10.86
N GLY A 66 2.95 -18.51 10.28
CA GLY A 66 3.94 -17.49 10.64
C GLY A 66 3.42 -16.39 11.58
N TYR A 67 2.10 -16.28 11.76
CA TYR A 67 1.51 -15.22 12.60
C TYR A 67 0.11 -15.58 13.07
N THR A 68 -0.14 -15.38 14.37
CA THR A 68 -1.48 -15.41 14.96
C THR A 68 -1.65 -14.19 15.84
N GLY A 69 -2.64 -13.37 15.55
CA GLY A 69 -2.90 -12.13 16.28
C GLY A 69 -3.78 -11.14 15.54
N PRO A 70 -3.93 -9.91 16.07
CA PRO A 70 -4.73 -8.88 15.43
C PRO A 70 -4.17 -8.50 14.05
N ALA A 71 -5.06 -8.30 13.09
CA ALA A 71 -4.71 -7.86 11.75
C ALA A 71 -5.77 -6.90 11.20
N ALA A 72 -5.37 -6.13 10.21
CA ALA A 72 -6.24 -5.27 9.43
C ALA A 72 -6.11 -5.61 7.94
N LYS A 73 -7.25 -5.78 7.25
CA LYS A 73 -7.29 -5.79 5.79
C LYS A 73 -7.73 -4.41 5.32
N ALA A 74 -6.95 -3.83 4.41
CA ALA A 74 -7.20 -2.51 3.84
C ALA A 74 -7.20 -2.57 2.31
N GLY A 75 -8.19 -1.97 1.69
CA GLY A 75 -8.28 -1.79 0.25
C GLY A 75 -7.29 -0.74 -0.27
N ALA A 76 -7.00 -0.78 -1.55
CA ALA A 76 -5.97 0.04 -2.18
C ALA A 76 -6.23 1.55 -2.09
N GLY A 77 -7.47 1.98 -1.90
CA GLY A 77 -7.85 3.38 -1.72
C GLY A 77 -7.69 3.93 -0.31
N ILE A 78 -7.44 3.08 0.69
CA ILE A 78 -7.33 3.47 2.10
C ILE A 78 -6.11 4.38 2.31
N GLN A 79 -6.34 5.52 2.97
CA GLN A 79 -5.31 6.47 3.37
C GLN A 79 -4.93 6.27 4.84
N PHE A 80 -3.75 6.76 5.23
CA PHE A 80 -3.29 6.64 6.63
C PHE A 80 -4.24 7.29 7.63
N PHE A 81 -4.84 8.41 7.28
CA PHE A 81 -5.82 9.05 8.17
C PHE A 81 -6.97 8.11 8.55
N ASP A 82 -7.51 7.39 7.56
CA ASP A 82 -8.66 6.53 7.77
C ASP A 82 -8.30 5.30 8.60
N ILE A 83 -7.21 4.63 8.23
CA ILE A 83 -6.82 3.41 8.94
C ILE A 83 -6.31 3.68 10.36
N TYR A 84 -5.64 4.80 10.62
CA TYR A 84 -5.22 5.16 11.97
C TYR A 84 -6.40 5.44 12.88
N ARG A 85 -7.39 6.19 12.37
CA ARG A 85 -8.62 6.48 13.11
C ARG A 85 -9.36 5.20 13.45
N GLU A 86 -9.51 4.31 12.48
CA GLU A 86 -10.26 3.07 12.69
C GLU A 86 -9.49 2.08 13.57
N ALA A 87 -8.18 1.96 13.42
CA ALA A 87 -7.35 1.15 14.30
C ALA A 87 -7.47 1.57 15.77
N ALA A 88 -7.49 2.87 16.04
CA ALA A 88 -7.69 3.39 17.39
C ALA A 88 -9.07 3.00 17.96
N ASN A 89 -10.13 2.99 17.15
CA ASN A 89 -11.47 2.53 17.57
C ASN A 89 -11.46 1.04 17.98
N HIS A 90 -10.55 0.24 17.43
CA HIS A 90 -10.35 -1.17 17.77
C HIS A 90 -9.31 -1.42 18.87
N GLY A 91 -8.72 -0.36 19.47
CA GLY A 91 -7.68 -0.48 20.49
C GLY A 91 -6.37 -1.06 19.96
N VAL A 92 -6.11 -0.91 18.67
CA VAL A 92 -4.90 -1.37 18.01
C VAL A 92 -4.27 -0.24 17.21
N ARG A 93 -3.02 -0.44 16.81
CA ARG A 93 -2.29 0.42 15.89
C ARG A 93 -1.74 -0.39 14.72
N VAL A 94 -1.53 0.28 13.61
CA VAL A 94 -0.91 -0.28 12.41
C VAL A 94 0.33 0.55 12.06
N LEU A 95 1.30 -0.08 11.41
CA LEU A 95 2.43 0.65 10.86
C LEU A 95 2.02 1.52 9.69
N GLY A 96 2.58 2.73 9.63
CA GLY A 96 2.34 3.64 8.51
C GLY A 96 3.22 4.88 8.57
N GLY A 97 3.10 5.72 7.55
CA GLY A 97 3.85 6.95 7.39
C GLY A 97 3.26 8.14 8.14
N TYR A 98 3.95 9.27 8.06
CA TYR A 98 3.53 10.54 8.70
C TYR A 98 2.41 11.26 7.95
N CYS A 99 2.40 11.20 6.62
CA CYS A 99 1.47 11.98 5.83
C CYS A 99 0.09 11.30 5.77
N PRO A 100 -0.96 11.93 6.30
CA PRO A 100 -2.27 11.30 6.46
C PRO A 100 -2.95 10.94 5.13
N SER A 101 -2.62 11.61 4.04
CA SER A 101 -3.23 11.39 2.73
C SER A 101 -2.50 10.40 1.82
N VAL A 102 -1.41 9.82 2.29
CA VAL A 102 -0.72 8.73 1.56
C VAL A 102 -1.54 7.46 1.62
N GLY A 103 -1.68 6.79 0.48
CA GLY A 103 -2.34 5.48 0.38
C GLY A 103 -1.43 4.39 0.94
N MET A 104 -1.91 3.69 1.96
CA MET A 104 -1.16 2.66 2.65
C MET A 104 -0.80 1.48 1.74
N VAL A 105 -1.78 0.97 1.00
CA VAL A 105 -1.70 -0.29 0.25
C VAL A 105 -0.97 -0.14 -1.10
N GLY A 106 -0.82 1.10 -1.58
CA GLY A 106 -0.17 1.39 -2.84
C GLY A 106 1.35 1.34 -2.79
N GLY A 107 1.99 2.39 -3.31
CA GLY A 107 3.44 2.52 -3.37
C GLY A 107 4.13 2.42 -2.03
N TYR A 108 3.48 2.82 -0.93
CA TYR A 108 4.06 2.80 0.40
C TYR A 108 4.46 1.37 0.82
N VAL A 109 3.51 0.45 0.97
CA VAL A 109 3.81 -0.90 1.48
C VAL A 109 4.62 -1.73 0.49
N GLN A 110 4.38 -1.55 -0.82
CA GLN A 110 5.07 -2.28 -1.87
C GLN A 110 6.51 -1.80 -2.12
N SER A 111 6.96 -0.78 -1.40
CA SER A 111 8.34 -0.26 -1.43
C SER A 111 8.93 -0.19 -0.01
N GLY A 112 8.65 -1.22 0.79
CA GLY A 112 9.13 -1.36 2.16
C GLY A 112 8.28 -0.62 3.19
N GLY A 113 8.06 0.66 3.03
CA GLY A 113 7.20 1.49 3.89
C GLY A 113 7.75 1.76 5.28
N HIS A 114 8.39 2.91 5.50
CA HIS A 114 8.92 3.34 6.79
C HIS A 114 7.97 4.31 7.51
N GLY A 115 8.13 4.41 8.82
CA GLY A 115 7.34 5.34 9.63
C GLY A 115 7.83 5.42 11.08
N PRO A 116 7.13 6.18 11.94
CA PRO A 116 7.54 6.41 13.33
C PRO A 116 7.76 5.15 14.15
N LEU A 117 7.02 4.10 13.85
CA LEU A 117 7.03 2.85 14.60
C LEU A 117 7.97 1.78 14.01
N ALA A 118 8.68 2.11 12.92
CA ALA A 118 9.54 1.12 12.24
C ALA A 118 10.69 0.60 13.12
N ALA A 119 11.19 1.42 14.05
CA ALA A 119 12.20 0.97 15.02
C ALA A 119 11.68 -0.11 15.99
N SER A 120 10.37 -0.13 16.25
CA SER A 120 9.75 -1.08 17.18
C SER A 120 9.20 -2.33 16.49
N TYR A 121 8.69 -2.20 15.27
CA TYR A 121 7.92 -3.26 14.60
C TYR A 121 8.45 -3.64 13.21
N GLY A 122 9.56 -3.05 12.76
CA GLY A 122 10.09 -3.24 11.41
C GLY A 122 9.40 -2.34 10.37
N MET A 123 9.62 -2.62 9.11
CA MET A 123 9.01 -1.90 7.99
C MET A 123 7.55 -2.35 7.76
N ALA A 124 6.80 -1.63 6.96
CA ALA A 124 5.44 -2.05 6.63
C ALA A 124 5.41 -3.38 5.87
N ALA A 125 6.39 -3.64 5.03
CA ALA A 125 6.56 -4.93 4.36
C ALA A 125 6.74 -6.09 5.34
N ASP A 126 7.49 -5.90 6.45
CA ASP A 126 7.67 -6.91 7.51
C ASP A 126 6.37 -7.20 8.28
N ASN A 127 5.43 -6.28 8.22
CA ASN A 127 4.13 -6.41 8.85
C ASN A 127 3.03 -6.88 7.88
N THR A 128 3.34 -7.06 6.61
CA THR A 128 2.40 -7.55 5.62
C THR A 128 2.24 -9.07 5.74
N LEU A 129 0.99 -9.53 5.79
CA LEU A 129 0.64 -10.94 5.89
C LEU A 129 0.24 -11.52 4.53
N GLU A 130 -0.46 -10.73 3.73
CA GLU A 130 -0.87 -11.12 2.38
C GLU A 130 -1.23 -9.91 1.52
N PHE A 131 -1.11 -10.08 0.22
CA PHE A 131 -1.62 -9.19 -0.80
C PHE A 131 -2.73 -9.86 -1.61
N GLU A 132 -3.78 -9.13 -1.92
CA GLU A 132 -4.77 -9.49 -2.93
C GLU A 132 -4.46 -8.68 -4.19
N ALA A 133 -4.23 -9.33 -5.31
CA ALA A 133 -3.72 -8.66 -6.51
C ALA A 133 -4.24 -9.27 -7.81
N VAL A 134 -4.17 -8.49 -8.89
CA VAL A 134 -4.42 -8.93 -10.26
C VAL A 134 -3.13 -8.83 -11.06
N THR A 135 -2.68 -9.96 -11.58
CA THR A 135 -1.48 -10.06 -12.44
C THR A 135 -1.75 -9.53 -13.86
N VAL A 136 -0.68 -9.26 -14.62
CA VAL A 136 -0.78 -8.68 -15.96
C VAL A 136 -1.60 -9.55 -16.95
N ASP A 137 -1.64 -10.87 -16.71
CA ASP A 137 -2.45 -11.83 -17.46
C ASP A 137 -3.91 -11.92 -16.96
N GLY A 138 -4.31 -11.05 -16.04
CA GLY A 138 -5.68 -10.92 -15.55
C GLY A 138 -6.09 -11.90 -14.45
N ARG A 139 -5.17 -12.69 -13.90
CA ARG A 139 -5.48 -13.60 -12.78
C ARG A 139 -5.60 -12.83 -11.47
N HIS A 140 -6.70 -13.06 -10.77
CA HIS A 140 -6.93 -12.58 -9.42
C HIS A 140 -6.34 -13.57 -8.42
N LEU A 141 -5.36 -13.15 -7.61
CA LEU A 141 -4.57 -14.01 -6.73
C LEU A 141 -4.45 -13.42 -5.33
N ILE A 142 -4.29 -14.33 -4.37
CA ILE A 142 -3.74 -14.00 -3.05
C ILE A 142 -2.27 -14.40 -3.04
N ALA A 143 -1.40 -13.51 -2.56
CA ALA A 143 0.02 -13.73 -2.37
C ALA A 143 0.36 -13.60 -0.89
N SER A 144 0.95 -14.65 -0.31
CA SER A 144 1.36 -14.73 1.09
C SER A 144 2.63 -15.57 1.19
N PRO A 145 3.30 -15.66 2.35
CA PRO A 145 4.46 -16.55 2.53
C PRO A 145 4.21 -18.02 2.18
N THR A 146 2.95 -18.46 2.19
CA THR A 146 2.57 -19.88 1.94
C THR A 146 1.77 -20.08 0.66
N GLN A 147 1.33 -19.01 0.02
CA GLN A 147 0.56 -19.05 -1.24
C GLN A 147 1.11 -18.01 -2.21
N ASN A 148 1.54 -18.45 -3.41
CA ASN A 148 2.22 -17.61 -4.40
C ASN A 148 3.41 -16.84 -3.76
N PRO A 149 4.35 -17.52 -3.08
CA PRO A 149 5.39 -16.88 -2.26
C PRO A 149 6.32 -15.97 -3.07
N ASP A 150 6.62 -16.33 -4.32
CA ASP A 150 7.45 -15.50 -5.20
C ASP A 150 6.77 -14.16 -5.50
N LEU A 151 5.46 -14.17 -5.75
CA LEU A 151 4.69 -12.94 -5.95
C LEU A 151 4.61 -12.13 -4.65
N TYR A 152 4.42 -12.79 -3.51
CA TYR A 152 4.43 -12.12 -2.21
C TYR A 152 5.75 -11.40 -1.96
N TRP A 153 6.87 -12.08 -2.21
CA TRP A 153 8.20 -11.50 -2.08
C TRP A 153 8.38 -10.29 -3.02
N ALA A 154 8.02 -10.44 -4.29
CA ALA A 154 8.12 -9.36 -5.27
C ALA A 154 7.24 -8.14 -4.95
N LEU A 155 6.09 -8.33 -4.30
CA LEU A 155 5.21 -7.24 -3.87
C LEU A 155 5.64 -6.59 -2.54
N SER A 156 6.61 -7.17 -1.83
CA SER A 156 7.01 -6.71 -0.50
C SER A 156 8.07 -5.61 -0.50
N ASP A 157 8.82 -5.38 -1.60
CA ASP A 157 9.81 -4.28 -1.68
C ASP A 157 10.37 -4.01 -3.09
N GLU A 158 9.92 -4.74 -4.12
CA GLU A 158 10.47 -4.63 -5.48
C GLU A 158 9.86 -3.49 -6.32
N GLY A 159 9.04 -2.66 -5.71
CA GLY A 159 8.44 -1.48 -6.34
C GLY A 159 7.00 -1.69 -6.82
N ALA A 160 6.17 -0.73 -6.44
CA ALA A 160 4.74 -0.75 -6.70
C ALA A 160 4.39 -0.75 -8.19
N GLY A 161 3.39 -1.56 -8.55
CA GLY A 161 2.81 -1.58 -9.89
C GLY A 161 3.68 -2.24 -10.96
N THR A 162 4.72 -3.01 -10.56
CA THR A 162 5.62 -3.69 -11.49
C THR A 162 5.11 -5.09 -11.83
N TYR A 163 4.73 -5.88 -10.83
CA TYR A 163 4.38 -7.29 -11.01
C TYR A 163 2.89 -7.56 -11.05
N ALA A 164 2.12 -6.75 -10.31
CA ALA A 164 0.67 -6.88 -10.25
C ALA A 164 0.01 -5.56 -9.84
N VAL A 165 -1.30 -5.47 -10.01
CA VAL A 165 -2.15 -4.41 -9.46
C VAL A 165 -2.69 -4.90 -8.12
N VAL A 166 -2.24 -4.32 -7.01
CA VAL A 166 -2.69 -4.70 -5.67
C VAL A 166 -4.04 -4.05 -5.38
N LEU A 167 -5.00 -4.88 -4.95
CA LEU A 167 -6.37 -4.48 -4.61
C LEU A 167 -6.53 -4.23 -3.11
N SER A 168 -5.90 -5.05 -2.29
CA SER A 168 -5.92 -4.95 -0.84
C SER A 168 -4.67 -5.60 -0.22
N THR A 169 -4.40 -5.26 1.03
CA THR A 169 -3.31 -5.85 1.81
C THR A 169 -3.83 -6.18 3.21
N THR A 170 -3.46 -7.35 3.73
CA THR A 170 -3.66 -7.71 5.12
C THR A 170 -2.34 -7.49 5.88
N ILE A 171 -2.39 -6.71 6.95
CA ILE A 171 -1.22 -6.35 7.75
C ILE A 171 -1.43 -6.71 9.22
N LYS A 172 -0.33 -6.93 9.93
CA LYS A 172 -0.33 -7.06 11.39
C LYS A 172 -0.84 -5.78 12.03
N ALA A 173 -1.70 -5.92 13.02
CA ALA A 173 -2.06 -4.85 13.93
C ALA A 173 -1.46 -5.15 15.31
N HIS A 174 -1.04 -4.12 16.02
CA HIS A 174 -0.40 -4.22 17.31
C HIS A 174 -1.32 -3.60 18.37
N VAL A 175 -1.25 -4.10 19.60
CA VAL A 175 -2.00 -3.50 20.71
C VAL A 175 -1.61 -2.02 20.84
N ASP A 176 -2.60 -1.16 20.97
CA ASP A 176 -2.36 0.28 21.14
C ASP A 176 -1.75 0.55 22.51
N ASP A 177 -0.69 1.36 22.54
CA ASP A 177 0.06 1.72 23.74
C ASP A 177 0.55 3.17 23.62
N SER A 178 0.93 3.75 24.73
CA SER A 178 1.42 5.12 24.76
C SER A 178 2.66 5.30 23.89
N THR A 179 2.63 6.30 23.04
CA THR A 179 3.76 6.70 22.20
C THR A 179 4.06 8.16 22.46
N ALA A 180 5.33 8.48 22.69
CA ALA A 180 5.80 9.85 22.80
C ALA A 180 6.85 10.13 21.71
N GLY A 181 6.87 11.36 21.22
CA GLY A 181 7.86 11.81 20.27
C GLY A 181 8.29 13.24 20.60
N ALA A 182 9.51 13.60 20.22
CA ALA A 182 9.99 14.98 20.29
C ALA A 182 10.58 15.35 18.93
N PHE A 183 10.27 16.57 18.51
CA PHE A 183 10.89 17.17 17.33
C PHE A 183 11.64 18.43 17.76
N PHE A 184 12.90 18.55 17.33
CA PHE A 184 13.64 19.78 17.48
C PHE A 184 14.40 20.10 16.19
N SER A 185 14.51 21.38 15.88
CA SER A 185 15.25 21.87 14.74
C SER A 185 16.43 22.70 15.20
N LEU A 186 17.59 22.42 14.66
CA LEU A 186 18.80 23.21 14.91
C LEU A 186 19.19 23.92 13.63
N LEU A 187 19.28 25.23 13.69
CA LEU A 187 19.85 26.02 12.60
C LEU A 187 21.37 26.06 12.75
N ASN A 188 22.10 25.41 11.84
CA ASN A 188 23.54 25.55 11.79
C ASN A 188 23.89 26.90 11.13
N THR A 189 24.28 27.87 11.94
CA THR A 189 24.73 29.21 11.46
C THR A 189 26.23 29.30 11.20
N ASN A 190 26.97 28.21 11.44
CA ASN A 190 28.40 28.16 11.21
C ASN A 190 28.71 27.22 10.03
N PRO A 191 28.99 27.73 8.81
CA PRO A 191 29.25 26.92 7.64
C PRO A 191 30.55 26.08 7.71
N ASP A 192 31.44 26.36 8.66
CA ASP A 192 32.72 25.68 8.81
C ASP A 192 32.70 24.51 9.82
N LYS A 193 31.52 24.20 10.41
CA LYS A 193 31.35 23.09 11.36
C LYS A 193 30.31 22.11 10.87
N TYR A 194 30.79 20.96 10.43
CA TYR A 194 30.00 19.75 10.19
C TYR A 194 30.21 18.77 11.34
#